data_8677993332df4bb6d76074bba3172985
#
_entry.id   8677993332df4bb6d76074bba3172985
#
_cell.length_a   1.000
_cell.length_b   1.000
_cell.length_c   1.000
_cell.angle_alpha   90.00
_cell.angle_beta   90.00
_cell.angle_gamma   90.00
#
_symmetry.space_group_name_H-M   'P 1'
#
loop_
_entity.id
_entity.type
_entity.pdbx_description
1 polymer ?
#
loop_
_entity_poly.entity_id
_entity_poly.type
_entity_poly.pdbx_seq_one_letter_code
_entity_poly.pdbx_strand_id
1 'polypeptide(L)'
;MQCDVQGIPMYYETAGEGRPFLMLHGGYIDHRHMAHDLEPIFANHPGWKRFYPDLPGHGRTPAPDWLTNQDQVLEIVLGFIDRVIVGSRVVVAGVSRGGYLARGVLAKRSESVDGVLLVTPARHGNAGRVEDNPHNVVLVRDDSLLSNMSPVEKALLPGYVVQNQKAVQGIRRNLLALELTDQAFQKRIMSDYEFSFDVDQLPSSFERPALIVAGRQDALFGYLESWKMMAQFPRATFAVLDRAGHYLPTEQSDLLHTLASEWLQRVESYPAEVDHTA
;
A
#
# COMPACT_ATOMS: atom_id res chain seq x y z
N MET A 1 5.66 -5.61 18.26
CA MET A 1 4.89 -4.91 19.33
C MET A 1 3.41 -5.20 19.16
N GLN A 2 2.58 -4.89 20.16
CA GLN A 2 1.12 -5.01 20.03
C GLN A 2 0.44 -3.82 20.69
N CYS A 3 -0.68 -3.38 20.12
CA CYS A 3 -1.63 -2.46 20.77
C CYS A 3 -3.05 -2.98 20.58
N ASP A 4 -3.89 -2.80 21.59
CA ASP A 4 -5.31 -3.16 21.48
C ASP A 4 -6.07 -2.03 20.77
N VAL A 5 -6.80 -2.37 19.71
CA VAL A 5 -7.72 -1.47 19.02
C VAL A 5 -9.08 -2.15 18.95
N GLN A 6 -10.05 -1.69 19.70
CA GLN A 6 -11.42 -2.24 19.77
C GLN A 6 -11.45 -3.76 20.07
N GLY A 7 -10.55 -4.23 20.95
CA GLY A 7 -10.42 -5.64 21.31
C GLY A 7 -9.61 -6.48 20.32
N ILE A 8 -9.03 -5.87 19.29
CA ILE A 8 -8.10 -6.53 18.35
C ILE A 8 -6.66 -6.23 18.80
N PRO A 9 -5.86 -7.23 19.18
CA PRO A 9 -4.44 -7.06 19.49
C PRO A 9 -3.64 -6.88 18.20
N MET A 10 -3.63 -5.66 17.67
CA MET A 10 -2.89 -5.34 16.44
C MET A 10 -1.38 -5.48 16.65
N TYR A 11 -0.78 -6.37 15.90
CA TYR A 11 0.68 -6.50 15.82
C TYR A 11 1.25 -5.43 14.91
N TYR A 12 2.42 -4.88 15.27
CA TYR A 12 3.17 -3.97 14.43
C TYR A 12 4.67 -4.01 14.76
N GLU A 13 5.48 -3.65 13.78
CA GLU A 13 6.90 -3.38 13.94
C GLU A 13 7.19 -1.90 13.74
N THR A 14 8.33 -1.43 14.26
CA THR A 14 8.79 -0.05 14.08
C THR A 14 10.26 -0.03 13.71
N ALA A 15 10.66 0.96 12.95
CA ALA A 15 12.06 1.23 12.64
C ALA A 15 12.34 2.73 12.69
N GLY A 16 13.55 3.11 13.14
CA GLY A 16 14.00 4.50 13.26
C GLY A 16 13.26 5.33 14.31
N GLU A 17 13.55 6.60 14.31
CA GLU A 17 13.01 7.60 15.24
C GLU A 17 12.64 8.88 14.50
N GLY A 18 11.79 9.73 15.10
CA GLY A 18 11.39 11.03 14.55
C GLY A 18 9.95 11.10 14.07
N ARG A 19 9.70 11.74 12.93
CA ARG A 19 8.35 11.97 12.38
C ARG A 19 7.65 10.65 12.05
N PRO A 20 6.36 10.49 12.36
CA PRO A 20 5.65 9.24 12.13
C PRO A 20 5.41 8.98 10.64
N PHE A 21 5.64 7.74 10.22
CA PHE A 21 5.34 7.25 8.89
C PHE A 21 4.62 5.91 8.99
N LEU A 22 3.35 5.86 8.59
CA LEU A 22 2.50 4.66 8.62
C LEU A 22 2.58 3.93 7.28
N MET A 23 2.85 2.62 7.32
CA MET A 23 3.02 1.74 6.16
C MET A 23 1.91 0.70 6.11
N LEU A 24 0.94 0.85 5.20
CA LEU A 24 -0.21 -0.04 5.07
C LEU A 24 0.01 -1.05 3.94
N HIS A 25 0.10 -2.33 4.28
CA HIS A 25 0.31 -3.41 3.31
C HIS A 25 -0.96 -3.76 2.51
N GLY A 26 -0.79 -4.48 1.41
CA GLY A 26 -1.86 -4.99 0.55
C GLY A 26 -2.60 -6.20 1.11
N GLY A 27 -3.58 -6.71 0.37
CA GLY A 27 -4.24 -7.98 0.69
C GLY A 27 -3.29 -9.18 0.49
N TYR A 28 -3.49 -10.23 1.29
CA TYR A 28 -2.72 -11.50 1.24
C TYR A 28 -1.22 -11.38 1.52
N ILE A 29 -0.75 -10.21 1.96
CA ILE A 29 0.62 -9.94 2.40
C ILE A 29 0.60 -9.32 3.79
N ASP A 30 1.76 -9.05 4.40
CA ASP A 30 1.87 -8.51 5.75
C ASP A 30 2.93 -7.40 5.85
N HIS A 31 3.18 -6.90 7.06
CA HIS A 31 4.13 -5.81 7.36
C HIS A 31 5.51 -6.01 6.74
N ARG A 32 6.00 -7.27 6.60
CA ARG A 32 7.32 -7.60 6.05
C ARG A 32 7.50 -7.13 4.61
N HIS A 33 6.40 -7.07 3.83
CA HIS A 33 6.43 -6.58 2.45
C HIS A 33 6.70 -5.08 2.41
N MET A 34 5.97 -4.30 3.22
CA MET A 34 6.19 -2.85 3.29
C MET A 34 7.61 -2.51 3.76
N ALA A 35 8.12 -3.22 4.78
CA ALA A 35 9.47 -3.06 5.24
C ALA A 35 10.49 -3.40 4.14
N HIS A 36 10.35 -4.56 3.47
CA HIS A 36 11.23 -4.95 2.37
C HIS A 36 11.22 -3.94 1.22
N ASP A 37 10.03 -3.47 0.85
CA ASP A 37 9.84 -2.67 -0.37
C ASP A 37 10.22 -1.20 -0.18
N LEU A 38 10.10 -0.64 1.04
CA LEU A 38 10.28 0.79 1.28
C LEU A 38 11.41 1.16 2.26
N GLU A 39 11.90 0.25 3.14
CA GLU A 39 13.02 0.57 4.04
C GLU A 39 14.28 1.09 3.33
N PRO A 40 14.65 0.63 2.13
CA PRO A 40 15.82 1.16 1.45
C PRO A 40 15.82 2.68 1.22
N ILE A 41 14.65 3.31 1.13
CA ILE A 41 14.49 4.76 0.94
C ILE A 41 15.08 5.52 2.14
N PHE A 42 14.89 5.00 3.35
CA PHE A 42 15.24 5.70 4.59
C PHE A 42 16.74 5.69 4.91
N ALA A 43 17.55 4.97 4.13
CA ALA A 43 19.01 5.05 4.26
C ALA A 43 19.54 6.49 4.03
N ASN A 44 18.85 7.27 3.20
CA ASN A 44 19.19 8.67 2.90
C ASN A 44 18.20 9.67 3.49
N HIS A 45 17.21 9.23 4.25
CA HIS A 45 16.16 10.04 4.88
C HIS A 45 16.07 9.73 6.38
N PRO A 46 16.98 10.21 7.22
CA PRO A 46 16.90 10.04 8.67
C PRO A 46 15.75 10.87 9.26
N GLY A 47 15.37 10.59 10.50
CA GLY A 47 14.34 11.37 11.21
C GLY A 47 12.91 10.91 10.97
N TRP A 48 12.74 9.71 10.50
CA TRP A 48 11.44 9.07 10.35
C TRP A 48 11.29 7.87 11.28
N LYS A 49 10.18 7.81 12.02
CA LYS A 49 9.75 6.63 12.76
C LYS A 49 8.68 5.92 11.94
N ARG A 50 9.06 4.78 11.37
CA ARG A 50 8.18 3.97 10.52
C ARG A 50 7.39 2.99 11.36
N PHE A 51 6.09 2.83 11.05
CA PHE A 51 5.17 1.91 11.70
C PHE A 51 4.64 0.95 10.64
N TYR A 52 4.81 -0.33 10.88
CA TYR A 52 4.43 -1.43 9.99
C TYR A 52 3.39 -2.32 10.68
N PRO A 53 2.11 -1.94 10.74
CA PRO A 53 1.09 -2.82 11.31
C PRO A 53 0.79 -4.01 10.38
N ASP A 54 0.50 -5.16 10.98
CA ASP A 54 -0.29 -6.19 10.30
C ASP A 54 -1.75 -5.76 10.34
N LEU A 55 -2.37 -5.61 9.18
CA LEU A 55 -3.80 -5.33 9.09
C LEU A 55 -4.62 -6.54 9.61
N PRO A 56 -5.85 -6.34 10.09
CA PRO A 56 -6.68 -7.44 10.56
C PRO A 56 -6.73 -8.62 9.57
N GLY A 57 -6.60 -9.84 10.10
CA GLY A 57 -6.59 -11.07 9.31
C GLY A 57 -5.31 -11.34 8.53
N HIS A 58 -4.22 -10.65 8.85
CA HIS A 58 -2.91 -10.84 8.24
C HIS A 58 -1.82 -10.95 9.29
N GLY A 59 -0.78 -11.71 8.97
CA GLY A 59 0.40 -11.85 9.82
C GLY A 59 0.04 -12.31 11.23
N ARG A 60 0.25 -11.45 12.22
CA ARG A 60 0.02 -11.71 13.65
C ARG A 60 -1.22 -11.00 14.21
N THR A 61 -1.96 -10.28 13.39
CA THR A 61 -3.18 -9.58 13.80
C THR A 61 -4.41 -10.42 13.47
N PRO A 62 -5.19 -10.88 14.46
CA PRO A 62 -6.41 -11.64 14.19
C PRO A 62 -7.51 -10.77 13.60
N ALA A 63 -8.50 -11.40 12.98
CA ALA A 63 -9.72 -10.76 12.54
C ALA A 63 -10.95 -11.42 13.19
N PRO A 64 -11.59 -10.76 14.13
CA PRO A 64 -12.80 -11.29 14.76
C PRO A 64 -13.98 -11.34 13.76
N ASP A 65 -14.99 -12.18 14.05
CA ASP A 65 -16.11 -12.40 13.14
C ASP A 65 -16.97 -11.17 12.88
N TRP A 66 -17.01 -10.22 13.83
CA TRP A 66 -17.75 -8.96 13.67
C TRP A 66 -17.13 -8.01 12.66
N LEU A 67 -15.86 -8.21 12.30
CA LEU A 67 -15.15 -7.39 11.30
C LEU A 67 -15.53 -7.90 9.90
N THR A 68 -16.48 -7.23 9.24
CA THR A 68 -17.12 -7.75 8.02
C THR A 68 -16.99 -6.86 6.80
N ASN A 69 -16.62 -5.58 6.94
CA ASN A 69 -16.54 -4.63 5.85
C ASN A 69 -15.32 -3.71 5.95
N GLN A 70 -15.03 -2.97 4.89
CA GLN A 70 -13.86 -2.09 4.81
C GLN A 70 -13.96 -0.86 5.72
N ASP A 71 -15.15 -0.35 6.00
CA ASP A 71 -15.32 0.76 6.94
C ASP A 71 -14.80 0.39 8.32
N GLN A 72 -15.15 -0.80 8.79
CA GLN A 72 -14.67 -1.31 10.07
C GLN A 72 -13.15 -1.52 10.07
N VAL A 73 -12.56 -2.00 8.96
CA VAL A 73 -11.10 -2.11 8.84
C VAL A 73 -10.44 -0.73 8.90
N LEU A 74 -11.04 0.27 8.24
CA LEU A 74 -10.56 1.65 8.34
C LEU A 74 -10.62 2.19 9.76
N GLU A 75 -11.71 1.94 10.50
CA GLU A 75 -11.85 2.34 11.91
C GLU A 75 -10.76 1.71 12.79
N ILE A 76 -10.34 0.47 12.50
CA ILE A 76 -9.21 -0.15 13.19
C ILE A 76 -7.90 0.56 12.85
N VAL A 77 -7.67 0.92 11.57
CA VAL A 77 -6.48 1.70 11.17
C VAL A 77 -6.46 3.08 11.83
N LEU A 78 -7.59 3.79 11.88
CA LEU A 78 -7.71 5.09 12.55
C LEU A 78 -7.47 4.95 14.06
N GLY A 79 -8.04 3.92 14.69
CA GLY A 79 -7.82 3.61 16.09
C GLY A 79 -6.34 3.24 16.39
N PHE A 80 -5.65 2.60 15.45
CA PHE A 80 -4.21 2.36 15.56
C PHE A 80 -3.42 3.68 15.54
N ILE A 81 -3.74 4.59 14.62
CA ILE A 81 -3.13 5.92 14.57
C ILE A 81 -3.31 6.65 15.90
N ASP A 82 -4.53 6.68 16.44
CA ASP A 82 -4.86 7.36 17.69
C ASP A 82 -4.10 6.82 18.90
N ARG A 83 -3.81 5.53 18.93
CA ARG A 83 -3.17 4.87 20.08
C ARG A 83 -1.66 4.84 20.00
N VAL A 84 -1.09 4.82 18.80
CA VAL A 84 0.35 4.58 18.58
C VAL A 84 1.07 5.84 18.08
N ILE A 85 0.35 6.71 17.35
CA ILE A 85 0.89 7.93 16.72
C ILE A 85 0.27 9.17 17.39
N VAL A 86 0.25 9.17 18.69
CA VAL A 86 -0.48 10.17 19.51
C VAL A 86 0.00 11.60 19.24
N GLY A 87 -0.96 12.49 18.94
CA GLY A 87 -0.73 13.95 18.90
C GLY A 87 0.20 14.43 17.77
N SER A 88 0.51 13.57 16.82
CA SER A 88 1.41 13.89 15.70
C SER A 88 0.69 13.78 14.36
N ARG A 89 1.11 14.61 13.41
CA ARG A 89 0.76 14.43 12.00
C ARG A 89 1.53 13.24 11.46
N VAL A 90 0.98 12.54 10.46
CA VAL A 90 1.53 11.29 9.94
C VAL A 90 1.71 11.35 8.42
N VAL A 91 2.77 10.75 7.91
CA VAL A 91 2.89 10.40 6.49
C VAL A 91 2.36 8.99 6.31
N VAL A 92 1.59 8.73 5.25
CA VAL A 92 0.97 7.43 5.01
C VAL A 92 1.44 6.87 3.66
N ALA A 93 1.94 5.64 3.66
CA ALA A 93 2.15 4.86 2.45
C ALA A 93 1.23 3.65 2.42
N GLY A 94 0.71 3.31 1.23
CA GLY A 94 -0.10 2.13 1.06
C GLY A 94 0.10 1.46 -0.30
N VAL A 95 0.16 0.13 -0.27
CA VAL A 95 0.24 -0.71 -1.46
C VAL A 95 -1.09 -1.42 -1.67
N SER A 96 -1.63 -1.42 -2.90
CA SER A 96 -2.85 -2.17 -3.24
C SER A 96 -4.02 -1.81 -2.29
N ARG A 97 -4.58 -2.77 -1.54
CA ARG A 97 -5.60 -2.54 -0.51
C ARG A 97 -5.13 -1.55 0.57
N GLY A 98 -3.84 -1.58 0.95
CA GLY A 98 -3.27 -0.57 1.85
C GLY A 98 -3.34 0.84 1.27
N GLY A 99 -3.20 0.99 -0.05
CA GLY A 99 -3.43 2.25 -0.75
C GLY A 99 -4.90 2.71 -0.72
N TYR A 100 -5.84 1.78 -0.78
CA TYR A 100 -7.27 2.07 -0.58
C TYR A 100 -7.56 2.55 0.84
N LEU A 101 -7.01 1.87 1.85
CA LEU A 101 -7.10 2.29 3.25
C LEU A 101 -6.43 3.64 3.51
N ALA A 102 -5.27 3.91 2.89
CA ALA A 102 -4.59 5.22 2.99
C ALA A 102 -5.49 6.37 2.48
N ARG A 103 -6.22 6.14 1.38
CA ARG A 103 -7.23 7.10 0.88
C ARG A 103 -8.40 7.25 1.84
N GLY A 104 -8.84 6.16 2.49
CA GLY A 104 -9.82 6.22 3.58
C GLY A 104 -9.34 7.07 4.76
N VAL A 105 -8.06 6.95 5.15
CA VAL A 105 -7.46 7.83 6.18
C VAL A 105 -7.51 9.30 5.73
N LEU A 106 -7.16 9.60 4.48
CA LEU A 106 -7.26 10.96 3.94
C LEU A 106 -8.68 11.49 3.96
N ALA A 107 -9.67 10.69 3.55
CA ALA A 107 -11.08 11.11 3.53
C ALA A 107 -11.61 11.46 4.94
N LYS A 108 -11.07 10.81 5.98
CA LYS A 108 -11.49 11.01 7.38
C LYS A 108 -10.64 12.04 8.14
N ARG A 109 -9.35 12.20 7.76
CA ARG A 109 -8.36 12.95 8.57
C ARG A 109 -7.27 13.61 7.71
N SER A 110 -7.62 14.22 6.57
CA SER A 110 -6.66 14.85 5.64
C SER A 110 -5.76 15.89 6.35
N GLU A 111 -6.31 16.63 7.31
CA GLU A 111 -5.61 17.65 8.09
C GLU A 111 -4.49 17.08 8.94
N SER A 112 -4.55 15.81 9.32
CA SER A 112 -3.52 15.12 10.12
C SER A 112 -2.48 14.39 9.29
N VAL A 113 -2.57 14.44 7.95
CA VAL A 113 -1.63 13.75 7.04
C VAL A 113 -0.70 14.75 6.37
N ASP A 114 0.61 14.51 6.44
CA ASP A 114 1.66 15.38 5.86
C ASP A 114 2.07 15.01 4.44
N GLY A 115 1.76 13.81 4.02
CA GLY A 115 2.08 13.31 2.68
C GLY A 115 1.52 11.92 2.47
N VAL A 116 1.30 11.53 1.22
CA VAL A 116 0.80 10.20 0.87
C VAL A 116 1.57 9.58 -0.28
N LEU A 117 1.90 8.29 -0.13
CA LEU A 117 2.46 7.43 -1.18
C LEU A 117 1.47 6.29 -1.47
N LEU A 118 0.97 6.22 -2.70
CA LEU A 118 0.09 5.17 -3.18
C LEU A 118 0.79 4.35 -4.26
N VAL A 119 1.01 3.06 -3.99
CA VAL A 119 1.66 2.15 -4.93
C VAL A 119 0.66 1.11 -5.42
N THR A 120 0.41 1.05 -6.71
CA THR A 120 -0.60 0.18 -7.34
C THR A 120 -1.91 0.14 -6.52
N PRO A 121 -2.49 1.32 -6.15
CA PRO A 121 -3.57 1.38 -5.19
C PRO A 121 -4.82 0.68 -5.73
N ALA A 122 -5.51 -0.04 -4.85
CA ALA A 122 -6.82 -0.58 -5.19
C ALA A 122 -7.83 0.55 -5.42
N ARG A 123 -8.75 0.34 -6.35
CA ARG A 123 -9.79 1.31 -6.71
C ARG A 123 -11.01 1.19 -5.80
N HIS A 124 -11.82 2.23 -5.80
CA HIS A 124 -13.21 2.15 -5.35
C HIS A 124 -14.04 1.43 -6.44
N GLY A 125 -15.04 0.67 -6.04
CA GLY A 125 -15.80 -0.15 -6.97
C GLY A 125 -15.31 -1.59 -7.07
N ASN A 126 -16.19 -2.44 -7.56
CA ASN A 126 -16.00 -3.89 -7.58
C ASN A 126 -14.60 -4.29 -8.04
N ALA A 127 -13.89 -5.07 -7.25
CA ALA A 127 -12.56 -5.61 -7.54
C ALA A 127 -12.57 -6.65 -8.69
N GLY A 128 -13.50 -6.50 -9.65
CA GLY A 128 -13.52 -7.27 -10.88
C GLY A 128 -12.37 -6.86 -11.79
N ARG A 129 -11.88 -7.78 -12.61
CA ARG A 129 -10.97 -7.45 -13.72
C ARG A 129 -11.55 -6.27 -14.49
N VAL A 130 -10.75 -5.22 -14.64
CA VAL A 130 -11.09 -4.15 -15.56
C VAL A 130 -11.09 -4.77 -16.95
N GLU A 131 -12.22 -4.71 -17.67
CA GLU A 131 -12.36 -5.33 -19.00
C GLU A 131 -11.29 -4.85 -19.98
N ASP A 132 -10.78 -3.65 -19.78
CA ASP A 132 -9.72 -3.02 -20.58
C ASP A 132 -8.30 -3.25 -20.03
N ASN A 133 -8.12 -4.05 -18.97
CA ASN A 133 -6.78 -4.31 -18.46
C ASN A 133 -6.05 -5.29 -19.39
N PRO A 134 -4.89 -4.90 -19.90
CA PRO A 134 -4.10 -5.81 -20.71
C PRO A 134 -3.71 -7.02 -19.86
N HIS A 135 -3.77 -8.21 -20.45
CA HIS A 135 -3.13 -9.38 -19.86
C HIS A 135 -1.64 -9.09 -19.68
N ASN A 136 -1.05 -9.54 -18.58
CA ASN A 136 0.38 -9.40 -18.37
C ASN A 136 1.13 -10.02 -19.53
N VAL A 137 1.82 -9.18 -20.28
CA VAL A 137 2.78 -9.62 -21.29
C VAL A 137 4.14 -9.68 -20.63
N VAL A 138 4.74 -10.84 -20.61
CA VAL A 138 6.08 -11.03 -20.06
C VAL A 138 7.09 -10.32 -20.96
N LEU A 139 7.75 -9.30 -20.44
CA LEU A 139 8.74 -8.49 -21.16
C LEU A 139 10.17 -8.92 -20.86
N VAL A 140 10.42 -9.50 -19.70
CA VAL A 140 11.72 -10.05 -19.31
C VAL A 140 11.51 -11.44 -18.75
N ARG A 141 12.26 -12.42 -19.25
CA ARG A 141 12.16 -13.80 -18.81
C ARG A 141 13.53 -14.43 -18.66
N ASP A 142 13.75 -15.07 -17.54
CA ASP A 142 14.92 -15.90 -17.26
C ASP A 142 14.46 -17.36 -17.04
N ASP A 143 14.53 -18.16 -18.10
CA ASP A 143 14.10 -19.57 -18.07
C ASP A 143 14.97 -20.45 -17.17
N SER A 144 16.18 -20.03 -16.83
CA SER A 144 17.08 -20.77 -15.93
C SER A 144 16.50 -20.92 -14.51
N LEU A 145 15.62 -19.99 -14.11
CA LEU A 145 14.96 -19.99 -12.80
C LEU A 145 13.99 -21.15 -12.64
N LEU A 146 13.37 -21.63 -13.74
CA LEU A 146 12.32 -22.64 -13.71
C LEU A 146 12.78 -23.97 -13.09
N SER A 147 14.06 -24.33 -13.23
CA SER A 147 14.62 -25.56 -12.66
C SER A 147 14.56 -25.59 -11.13
N ASN A 148 14.61 -24.42 -10.49
CA ASN A 148 14.69 -24.25 -9.03
C ASN A 148 13.37 -23.79 -8.40
N MET A 149 12.27 -23.80 -9.16
CA MET A 149 10.94 -23.36 -8.71
C MET A 149 10.02 -24.57 -8.48
N SER A 150 9.27 -24.54 -7.39
CA SER A 150 8.18 -25.48 -7.11
C SER A 150 7.01 -25.31 -8.12
N PRO A 151 6.09 -26.29 -8.24
CA PRO A 151 4.91 -26.14 -9.08
C PRO A 151 4.05 -24.93 -8.73
N VAL A 152 3.91 -24.59 -7.45
CA VAL A 152 3.13 -23.43 -6.98
C VAL A 152 3.80 -22.12 -7.39
N GLU A 153 5.12 -22.02 -7.21
CA GLU A 153 5.88 -20.83 -7.64
C GLU A 153 5.76 -20.60 -9.15
N LYS A 154 5.84 -21.69 -9.95
CA LYS A 154 5.66 -21.62 -11.41
C LYS A 154 4.26 -21.18 -11.81
N ALA A 155 3.23 -21.57 -11.06
CA ALA A 155 1.84 -21.17 -11.32
C ALA A 155 1.60 -19.67 -11.03
N LEU A 156 2.39 -19.06 -10.14
CA LEU A 156 2.28 -17.63 -9.79
C LEU A 156 3.15 -16.73 -10.67
N LEU A 157 4.18 -17.28 -11.31
CA LEU A 157 5.12 -16.52 -12.13
C LEU A 157 4.47 -15.72 -13.28
N PRO A 158 3.42 -16.22 -13.98
CA PRO A 158 2.73 -15.45 -15.01
C PRO A 158 2.09 -14.13 -14.55
N GLY A 159 1.91 -13.93 -13.25
CA GLY A 159 1.48 -12.65 -12.67
C GLY A 159 2.52 -11.53 -12.78
N TYR A 160 3.77 -11.87 -13.08
CA TYR A 160 4.88 -10.91 -13.21
C TYR A 160 5.20 -10.60 -14.67
N VAL A 161 5.38 -9.32 -14.97
CA VAL A 161 5.84 -8.81 -16.26
C VAL A 161 7.34 -9.01 -16.43
N VAL A 162 8.09 -8.92 -15.30
CA VAL A 162 9.53 -9.14 -15.23
C VAL A 162 9.79 -10.41 -14.42
N GLN A 163 10.13 -11.49 -15.12
CA GLN A 163 10.37 -12.82 -14.54
C GLN A 163 11.88 -13.04 -14.36
N ASN A 164 12.41 -12.52 -13.26
CA ASN A 164 13.81 -12.60 -12.86
C ASN A 164 13.93 -13.14 -11.41
N GLN A 165 15.15 -13.16 -10.86
CA GLN A 165 15.37 -13.62 -9.50
C GLN A 165 14.60 -12.80 -8.44
N LYS A 166 14.40 -11.48 -8.63
CA LYS A 166 13.58 -10.65 -7.73
C LYS A 166 12.11 -11.14 -7.72
N ALA A 167 11.56 -11.50 -8.88
CA ALA A 167 10.19 -12.05 -8.98
C ALA A 167 10.05 -13.38 -8.21
N VAL A 168 11.00 -14.30 -8.33
CA VAL A 168 10.99 -15.57 -7.58
C VAL A 168 11.04 -15.32 -6.07
N GLN A 169 11.89 -14.40 -5.63
CA GLN A 169 11.96 -14.00 -4.21
C GLN A 169 10.66 -13.34 -3.73
N GLY A 170 10.03 -12.51 -4.58
CA GLY A 170 8.73 -11.91 -4.31
C GLY A 170 7.64 -12.97 -4.14
N ILE A 171 7.57 -13.95 -5.05
CA ILE A 171 6.62 -15.08 -4.96
C ILE A 171 6.81 -15.83 -3.63
N ARG A 172 8.05 -16.14 -3.25
CA ARG A 172 8.35 -16.85 -1.99
C ARG A 172 7.89 -16.06 -0.77
N ARG A 173 8.13 -14.74 -0.75
CA ARG A 173 7.62 -13.86 0.32
C ARG A 173 6.10 -13.87 0.39
N ASN A 174 5.44 -13.77 -0.77
CA ASN A 174 3.97 -13.80 -0.84
C ASN A 174 3.42 -15.12 -0.31
N LEU A 175 4.02 -16.25 -0.65
CA LEU A 175 3.59 -17.57 -0.16
C LEU A 175 3.73 -17.69 1.36
N LEU A 176 4.82 -17.20 1.94
CA LEU A 176 5.00 -17.18 3.40
C LEU A 176 3.99 -16.28 4.12
N ALA A 177 3.59 -15.17 3.51
CA ALA A 177 2.57 -14.30 4.09
C ALA A 177 1.17 -14.91 3.95
N LEU A 178 0.91 -15.60 2.84
CA LEU A 178 -0.35 -16.29 2.60
C LEU A 178 -0.65 -17.36 3.65
N GLU A 179 0.37 -18.07 4.17
CA GLU A 179 0.24 -19.02 5.27
C GLU A 179 -0.26 -18.38 6.57
N LEU A 180 0.01 -17.08 6.77
CA LEU A 180 -0.39 -16.28 7.92
C LEU A 180 -1.63 -15.42 7.65
N THR A 181 -2.31 -15.65 6.54
CA THR A 181 -3.51 -14.90 6.15
C THR A 181 -4.78 -15.67 6.50
N ASP A 182 -5.69 -15.04 7.22
CA ASP A 182 -7.02 -15.60 7.50
C ASP A 182 -7.88 -15.62 6.23
N GLN A 183 -7.98 -16.78 5.60
CA GLN A 183 -8.70 -16.97 4.35
C GLN A 183 -10.22 -16.73 4.50
N ALA A 184 -10.79 -17.05 5.65
CA ALA A 184 -12.21 -16.81 5.92
C ALA A 184 -12.50 -15.31 6.01
N PHE A 185 -11.63 -14.58 6.70
CA PHE A 185 -11.71 -13.11 6.75
C PHE A 185 -11.53 -12.49 5.36
N GLN A 186 -10.52 -12.95 4.57
CA GLN A 186 -10.33 -12.42 3.21
C GLN A 186 -11.58 -12.60 2.36
N LYS A 187 -12.19 -13.77 2.39
CA LYS A 187 -13.43 -14.03 1.65
C LYS A 187 -14.56 -13.11 2.11
N ARG A 188 -14.69 -12.88 3.41
CA ARG A 188 -15.72 -12.00 4.02
C ARG A 188 -15.52 -10.55 3.58
N ILE A 189 -14.30 -10.02 3.68
CA ILE A 189 -13.98 -8.65 3.28
C ILE A 189 -14.11 -8.43 1.77
N MET A 190 -13.77 -9.42 0.95
CA MET A 190 -13.91 -9.29 -0.50
C MET A 190 -15.35 -9.28 -0.98
N SER A 191 -16.30 -9.81 -0.19
CA SER A 191 -17.73 -9.74 -0.52
C SER A 191 -18.34 -8.35 -0.26
N ASP A 192 -17.72 -7.53 0.59
CA ASP A 192 -18.13 -6.14 0.89
C ASP A 192 -16.86 -5.27 0.94
N TYR A 193 -16.25 -5.11 -0.25
CA TYR A 193 -14.92 -4.52 -0.39
C TYR A 193 -14.95 -2.99 -0.37
N GLU A 194 -16.07 -2.38 -0.71
CA GLU A 194 -16.16 -0.92 -0.86
C GLU A 194 -16.38 -0.23 0.48
N PHE A 195 -15.84 0.97 0.63
CA PHE A 195 -16.29 1.86 1.68
C PHE A 195 -17.72 2.32 1.44
N SER A 196 -18.45 2.63 2.50
CA SER A 196 -19.77 3.24 2.43
C SER A 196 -19.76 4.69 1.88
N PHE A 197 -18.58 5.22 1.61
CA PHE A 197 -18.34 6.57 1.07
C PHE A 197 -17.33 6.51 -0.09
N ASP A 198 -17.39 7.51 -0.97
CA ASP A 198 -16.50 7.59 -2.11
C ASP A 198 -15.15 8.21 -1.73
N VAL A 199 -14.09 7.40 -1.75
CA VAL A 199 -12.72 7.84 -1.47
C VAL A 199 -12.08 8.62 -2.62
N ASP A 200 -12.72 8.64 -3.80
CA ASP A 200 -12.31 9.44 -4.95
C ASP A 200 -12.87 10.86 -4.88
N GLN A 201 -13.70 11.16 -3.87
CA GLN A 201 -14.23 12.49 -3.59
C GLN A 201 -13.85 12.90 -2.16
N LEU A 202 -12.62 13.39 -1.99
CA LEU A 202 -12.20 13.96 -0.72
C LEU A 202 -13.04 15.21 -0.38
N PRO A 203 -13.28 15.51 0.90
CA PRO A 203 -14.01 16.72 1.29
C PRO A 203 -13.36 18.02 0.79
N SER A 204 -12.05 18.00 0.61
CA SER A 204 -11.25 19.04 -0.06
C SER A 204 -10.05 18.39 -0.74
N SER A 205 -9.47 19.08 -1.74
CA SER A 205 -8.23 18.63 -2.38
C SER A 205 -7.12 18.46 -1.34
N PHE A 206 -6.31 17.43 -1.51
CA PHE A 206 -5.15 17.18 -0.66
C PHE A 206 -3.94 17.97 -1.16
N GLU A 207 -3.69 19.15 -0.58
CA GLU A 207 -2.69 20.13 -1.02
C GLU A 207 -1.25 19.78 -0.62
N ARG A 208 -1.03 18.66 0.06
CA ARG A 208 0.31 18.23 0.49
C ARG A 208 0.97 17.30 -0.53
N PRO A 209 2.30 17.10 -0.45
CA PRO A 209 2.99 16.23 -1.41
C PRO A 209 2.40 14.81 -1.47
N ALA A 210 2.05 14.38 -2.66
CA ALA A 210 1.59 13.02 -2.93
C ALA A 210 2.45 12.37 -4.01
N LEU A 211 2.56 11.04 -3.96
CA LEU A 211 3.14 10.23 -5.02
C LEU A 211 2.21 9.05 -5.31
N ILE A 212 1.80 8.90 -6.55
CA ILE A 212 0.99 7.78 -7.02
C ILE A 212 1.78 7.04 -8.09
N VAL A 213 2.06 5.75 -7.86
CA VAL A 213 2.83 4.92 -8.77
C VAL A 213 2.01 3.71 -9.19
N ALA A 214 1.86 3.52 -10.50
CA ALA A 214 1.09 2.43 -11.07
C ALA A 214 1.92 1.63 -12.08
N GLY A 215 1.67 0.32 -12.17
CA GLY A 215 2.25 -0.53 -13.21
C GLY A 215 1.48 -0.38 -14.53
N ARG A 216 2.22 -0.24 -15.64
CA ARG A 216 1.60 -0.13 -16.99
C ARG A 216 0.73 -1.33 -17.33
N GLN A 217 1.05 -2.50 -16.80
CA GLN A 217 0.35 -3.76 -17.02
C GLN A 217 -0.32 -4.28 -15.73
N ASP A 218 -0.76 -3.37 -14.83
CA ASP A 218 -1.53 -3.79 -13.66
C ASP A 218 -2.90 -4.36 -14.11
N ALA A 219 -2.98 -5.70 -14.14
CA ALA A 219 -4.19 -6.41 -14.57
C ALA A 219 -5.28 -6.50 -13.49
N LEU A 220 -5.00 -6.05 -12.25
CA LEU A 220 -5.97 -6.07 -11.15
C LEU A 220 -6.76 -4.76 -11.10
N PHE A 221 -6.09 -3.62 -11.07
CA PHE A 221 -6.74 -2.33 -10.86
C PHE A 221 -6.55 -1.33 -12.01
N GLY A 222 -5.53 -1.56 -12.86
CA GLY A 222 -5.21 -0.67 -13.97
C GLY A 222 -4.64 0.69 -13.52
N TYR A 223 -3.87 1.31 -14.39
CA TYR A 223 -3.27 2.62 -14.09
C TYR A 223 -4.24 3.80 -14.39
N LEU A 224 -5.24 3.61 -15.25
CA LEU A 224 -6.18 4.69 -15.61
C LEU A 224 -7.05 5.11 -14.42
N GLU A 225 -7.45 4.16 -13.57
CA GLU A 225 -8.18 4.48 -12.35
C GLU A 225 -7.29 5.28 -11.37
N SER A 226 -6.00 4.93 -11.27
CA SER A 226 -5.05 5.72 -10.48
C SER A 226 -4.85 7.14 -11.05
N TRP A 227 -4.92 7.32 -12.38
CA TRP A 227 -4.87 8.64 -13.01
C TRP A 227 -6.05 9.53 -12.60
N LYS A 228 -7.25 8.97 -12.51
CA LYS A 228 -8.45 9.74 -12.11
C LYS A 228 -8.31 10.36 -10.71
N MET A 229 -7.57 9.72 -9.82
CA MET A 229 -7.31 10.23 -8.46
C MET A 229 -6.59 11.59 -8.49
N MET A 230 -5.82 11.90 -9.54
CA MET A 230 -5.03 13.14 -9.65
C MET A 230 -5.84 14.41 -9.45
N ALA A 231 -7.15 14.39 -9.78
CA ALA A 231 -8.03 15.53 -9.55
C ALA A 231 -8.13 15.97 -8.08
N GLN A 232 -7.88 15.04 -7.14
CA GLN A 232 -7.91 15.29 -5.70
C GLN A 232 -6.53 15.62 -5.09
N PHE A 233 -5.46 15.52 -5.89
CA PHE A 233 -4.09 15.64 -5.44
C PHE A 233 -3.30 16.63 -6.30
N PRO A 234 -3.53 17.95 -6.19
CA PRO A 234 -2.89 18.96 -7.07
C PRO A 234 -1.37 19.01 -6.92
N ARG A 235 -0.82 18.45 -5.83
CA ARG A 235 0.62 18.34 -5.58
C ARG A 235 1.17 16.93 -5.74
N ALA A 236 0.47 16.07 -6.48
CA ALA A 236 0.93 14.72 -6.74
C ALA A 236 1.89 14.65 -7.93
N THR A 237 2.90 13.78 -7.78
CA THR A 237 3.57 13.15 -8.91
C THR A 237 2.83 11.86 -9.21
N PHE A 238 2.47 11.64 -10.48
CA PHE A 238 1.92 10.39 -10.97
C PHE A 238 2.88 9.73 -11.93
N ALA A 239 3.21 8.47 -11.68
CA ALA A 239 4.13 7.71 -12.53
C ALA A 239 3.50 6.37 -12.94
N VAL A 240 3.54 6.08 -14.25
CA VAL A 240 3.17 4.77 -14.80
C VAL A 240 4.43 4.09 -15.27
N LEU A 241 4.83 3.02 -14.59
CA LEU A 241 6.09 2.35 -14.87
C LEU A 241 5.92 1.26 -15.92
N ASP A 242 6.70 1.33 -16.99
CA ASP A 242 6.87 0.22 -17.91
C ASP A 242 7.54 -0.97 -17.21
N ARG A 243 7.39 -2.17 -17.76
CA ARG A 243 7.89 -3.43 -17.18
C ARG A 243 7.38 -3.67 -15.75
N ALA A 244 6.17 -3.22 -15.46
CA ALA A 244 5.53 -3.44 -14.17
C ALA A 244 4.04 -3.73 -14.32
N GLY A 245 3.59 -4.73 -13.56
CA GLY A 245 2.19 -5.04 -13.29
C GLY A 245 1.80 -4.63 -11.87
N HIS A 246 0.95 -5.45 -11.24
CA HIS A 246 0.55 -5.23 -9.84
C HIS A 246 1.70 -5.44 -8.85
N TYR A 247 2.69 -6.26 -9.21
CA TYR A 247 3.88 -6.52 -8.40
C TYR A 247 5.02 -5.50 -8.64
N LEU A 248 4.65 -4.27 -9.00
CA LEU A 248 5.56 -3.14 -9.27
C LEU A 248 6.68 -2.98 -8.25
N PRO A 249 6.46 -3.08 -6.91
CA PRO A 249 7.54 -2.93 -5.94
C PRO A 249 8.67 -3.96 -6.12
N THR A 250 8.33 -5.15 -6.61
CA THR A 250 9.32 -6.20 -6.93
C THR A 250 9.94 -5.98 -8.32
N GLU A 251 9.13 -5.60 -9.31
CA GLU A 251 9.52 -5.52 -10.72
C GLU A 251 10.35 -4.29 -11.05
N GLN A 252 10.06 -3.15 -10.40
CA GLN A 252 10.68 -1.84 -10.62
C GLN A 252 11.12 -1.19 -9.29
N SER A 253 11.68 -1.98 -8.37
CA SER A 253 12.08 -1.52 -7.03
C SER A 253 12.97 -0.28 -7.08
N ASP A 254 13.99 -0.25 -7.94
CA ASP A 254 14.99 0.82 -7.97
C ASP A 254 14.36 2.15 -8.42
N LEU A 255 13.45 2.09 -9.40
CA LEU A 255 12.72 3.26 -9.88
C LEU A 255 11.68 3.74 -8.87
N LEU A 256 10.99 2.79 -8.19
CA LEU A 256 10.10 3.13 -7.08
C LEU A 256 10.84 3.85 -5.96
N HIS A 257 12.02 3.35 -5.57
CA HIS A 257 12.83 3.98 -4.53
C HIS A 257 13.27 5.40 -4.92
N THR A 258 13.66 5.61 -6.19
CA THR A 258 14.05 6.93 -6.68
C THR A 258 12.88 7.93 -6.60
N LEU A 259 11.72 7.54 -7.08
CA LEU A 259 10.51 8.38 -7.04
C LEU A 259 10.06 8.65 -5.60
N ALA A 260 10.08 7.63 -4.74
CA ALA A 260 9.68 7.77 -3.35
C ALA A 260 10.67 8.64 -2.56
N SER A 261 11.97 8.57 -2.85
CA SER A 261 12.98 9.43 -2.25
C SER A 261 12.77 10.91 -2.64
N GLU A 262 12.52 11.20 -3.92
CA GLU A 262 12.18 12.55 -4.38
C GLU A 262 10.91 13.09 -3.71
N TRP A 263 9.86 12.26 -3.66
CA TRP A 263 8.63 12.63 -2.98
C TRP A 263 8.86 12.91 -1.50
N LEU A 264 9.65 12.09 -0.82
CA LEU A 264 9.94 12.25 0.60
C LEU A 264 10.71 13.56 0.88
N GLN A 265 11.63 13.98 -0.01
CA GLN A 265 12.27 15.30 0.06
C GLN A 265 11.25 16.44 -0.02
N ARG A 266 10.21 16.31 -0.86
CA ARG A 266 9.12 17.30 -0.91
C ARG A 266 8.31 17.32 0.38
N VAL A 267 8.06 16.17 1.01
CA VAL A 267 7.40 16.09 2.32
C VAL A 267 8.25 16.73 3.42
N GLU A 268 9.57 16.51 3.40
CA GLU A 268 10.51 17.06 4.37
C GLU A 268 10.61 18.59 4.27
N SER A 269 10.57 19.11 3.05
CA SER A 269 10.66 20.54 2.76
C SER A 269 9.31 21.27 2.81
N TYR A 270 8.19 20.55 2.94
CA TYR A 270 6.87 21.17 2.99
C TYR A 270 6.67 21.84 4.36
N PRO A 271 6.30 23.14 4.40
CA PRO A 271 6.10 23.85 5.65
C PRO A 271 5.05 23.15 6.53
N ALA A 272 5.35 23.00 7.82
CA ALA A 272 4.43 22.38 8.78
C ALA A 272 3.13 23.20 8.97
N GLU A 273 3.17 24.50 8.66
CA GLU A 273 2.05 25.45 8.71
C GLU A 273 2.03 26.28 7.42
N VAL A 274 1.22 25.88 6.47
CA VAL A 274 0.61 26.86 5.56
C VAL A 274 -0.74 27.16 6.20
N ASP A 275 -0.75 28.20 7.04
CA ASP A 275 -1.97 28.76 7.58
C ASP A 275 -2.75 29.40 6.40
N HIS A 276 -3.77 28.72 5.91
CA HIS A 276 -4.66 29.21 4.86
C HIS A 276 -5.68 30.20 5.43
N THR A 277 -5.26 31.06 6.36
CA THR A 277 -6.03 32.25 6.74
C THR A 277 -5.55 33.45 5.92
N ALA A 278 -5.96 33.49 4.66
CA ALA A 278 -5.95 34.70 3.85
C ALA A 278 -7.15 34.68 2.92
#